data_b1ea274d88b6a5b96e917f603ddaa11a
#
_entry.id   b1ea274d88b6a5b96e917f603ddaa11a
#
_cell.length_a   1.000
_cell.length_b   1.000
_cell.length_c   1.000
_cell.angle_alpha   90.00
_cell.angle_beta   90.00
_cell.angle_gamma   90.00
#
_symmetry.space_group_name_H-M   'P 1'
#
loop_
_entity.id
_entity.type
_entity.pdbx_description
1 polymer ?
#
loop_
_entity_poly.entity_id
_entity_poly.type
_entity_poly.pdbx_seq_one_letter_code
_entity_poly.pdbx_strand_id
1 'polypeptide(L)'
;MTQSIWSKLFTALRGGASEVGESIVDQQALRILDQEIRDADNALANAKRELVSIMAKHKLAADRVGEYDAKIKDLESKAMAAIQANREDLALEVAEAFYPDQRARRRAEADRRIRWVRRQHAQGHHQGRKPD
;
A
#
# COMPACT_ATOMS: atom_id res chain seq x y z
N MET A 1 17.67 -17.76 18.04
CA MET A 1 18.15 -18.87 17.19
C MET A 1 16.95 -19.72 16.77
N THR A 2 16.22 -19.26 15.79
CA THR A 2 15.17 -20.05 15.15
C THR A 2 15.80 -20.78 13.97
N GLN A 3 16.29 -22.00 14.23
CA GLN A 3 16.58 -22.88 13.11
C GLN A 3 15.29 -23.07 12.35
N SER A 4 15.29 -22.67 11.08
CA SER A 4 14.15 -22.77 10.19
C SER A 4 13.59 -24.19 10.23
N ILE A 5 12.28 -24.34 10.43
CA ILE A 5 11.57 -25.62 10.35
C ILE A 5 11.93 -26.36 9.06
N TRP A 6 12.22 -25.61 8.01
CA TRP A 6 12.70 -26.11 6.72
C TRP A 6 14.07 -26.81 6.81
N SER A 7 15.02 -26.32 7.63
CA SER A 7 16.31 -26.99 7.81
C SER A 7 16.14 -28.31 8.54
N LYS A 8 15.22 -28.40 9.50
CA LYS A 8 14.89 -29.66 10.18
C LYS A 8 14.18 -30.65 9.28
N LEU A 9 13.25 -30.19 8.44
CA LEU A 9 12.59 -31.00 7.42
C LEU A 9 13.59 -31.52 6.36
N PHE A 10 14.51 -30.67 5.92
CA PHE A 10 15.54 -31.06 4.95
C PHE A 10 16.56 -32.07 5.54
N THR A 11 16.88 -31.91 6.83
CA THR A 11 17.75 -32.84 7.53
C THR A 11 17.09 -34.21 7.76
N ALA A 12 15.78 -34.21 8.07
CA ALA A 12 14.98 -35.44 8.20
C ALA A 12 14.84 -36.18 6.86
N LEU A 13 14.65 -35.46 5.75
CA LEU A 13 14.59 -36.03 4.40
C LEU A 13 15.94 -36.55 3.92
N ARG A 14 17.06 -35.98 4.36
CA ARG A 14 18.41 -36.36 3.94
C ARG A 14 19.05 -37.47 4.82
N GLY A 15 18.50 -37.66 6.01
CA GLY A 15 18.98 -38.65 6.98
C GLY A 15 18.28 -40.00 6.90
N GLY A 16 17.86 -40.45 5.70
CA GLY A 16 17.22 -41.73 5.52
C GLY A 16 18.00 -42.91 6.13
N ALA A 17 17.45 -43.47 7.18
CA ALA A 17 17.53 -44.89 7.53
C ALA A 17 16.92 -45.18 8.91
N SER A 18 15.67 -45.53 8.98
CA SER A 18 15.10 -46.62 9.80
C SER A 18 13.60 -46.73 9.59
N GLU A 19 13.20 -47.84 9.03
CA GLU A 19 11.85 -48.11 8.48
C GLU A 19 10.69 -48.11 9.47
N VAL A 20 10.90 -47.96 10.77
CA VAL A 20 9.84 -48.04 11.78
C VAL A 20 9.53 -46.70 12.46
N GLY A 21 10.46 -45.73 12.42
CA GLY A 21 10.27 -44.35 12.91
C GLY A 21 9.74 -43.40 11.83
N GLU A 22 9.90 -43.74 10.59
CA GLU A 22 9.59 -42.90 9.41
C GLU A 22 8.10 -42.56 9.27
N SER A 23 7.21 -43.52 9.53
CA SER A 23 5.78 -43.32 9.32
C SER A 23 5.13 -42.29 10.26
N ILE A 24 5.59 -42.18 11.49
CA ILE A 24 5.04 -41.26 12.50
C ILE A 24 5.64 -39.87 12.33
N VAL A 25 6.94 -39.80 12.02
CA VAL A 25 7.63 -38.53 11.75
C VAL A 25 7.10 -37.91 10.45
N ASP A 26 6.84 -38.70 9.43
CA ASP A 26 6.25 -38.25 8.17
C ASP A 26 4.85 -37.68 8.34
N GLN A 27 3.99 -38.32 9.14
CA GLN A 27 2.64 -37.78 9.37
C GLN A 27 2.62 -36.47 10.14
N GLN A 28 3.51 -36.31 11.12
CA GLN A 28 3.65 -35.03 11.84
C GLN A 28 4.27 -33.94 10.96
N ALA A 29 5.29 -34.29 10.18
CA ALA A 29 5.92 -33.36 9.25
C ALA A 29 4.95 -32.88 8.17
N LEU A 30 4.12 -33.78 7.62
CA LEU A 30 3.06 -33.44 6.65
C LEU A 30 1.99 -32.52 7.26
N ARG A 31 1.58 -32.77 8.51
CA ARG A 31 0.62 -31.88 9.19
C ARG A 31 1.17 -30.48 9.42
N ILE A 32 2.45 -30.38 9.82
CA ILE A 32 3.11 -29.09 10.01
C ILE A 32 3.22 -28.38 8.66
N LEU A 33 3.59 -29.09 7.60
CA LEU A 33 3.66 -28.51 6.25
C LEU A 33 2.31 -28.02 5.77
N ASP A 34 1.24 -28.81 5.96
CA ASP A 34 -0.13 -28.43 5.63
C ASP A 34 -0.55 -27.16 6.39
N GLN A 35 -0.20 -27.04 7.65
CA GLN A 35 -0.50 -25.85 8.44
C GLN A 35 0.28 -24.64 7.94
N GLU A 36 1.58 -24.77 7.67
CA GLU A 36 2.42 -23.69 7.14
C GLU A 36 1.90 -23.21 5.76
N ILE A 37 1.45 -24.12 4.90
CA ILE A 37 0.84 -23.77 3.62
C ILE A 37 -0.45 -22.96 3.84
N ARG A 38 -1.34 -23.40 4.74
CA ARG A 38 -2.57 -22.68 5.05
C ARG A 38 -2.29 -21.30 5.63
N ASP A 39 -1.32 -21.20 6.51
CA ASP A 39 -0.91 -19.93 7.12
C ASP A 39 -0.30 -18.99 6.08
N ALA A 40 0.51 -19.51 5.15
CA ALA A 40 1.04 -18.76 4.02
C ALA A 40 -0.08 -18.27 3.08
N ASP A 41 -1.04 -19.12 2.76
CA ASP A 41 -2.19 -18.76 1.92
C ASP A 41 -3.05 -17.68 2.59
N ASN A 42 -3.31 -17.79 3.89
CA ASN A 42 -4.03 -16.79 4.66
C ASN A 42 -3.27 -15.46 4.71
N ALA A 43 -1.95 -15.50 4.94
CA ALA A 43 -1.11 -14.31 4.93
C ALA A 43 -1.11 -13.64 3.56
N LEU A 44 -1.03 -14.41 2.47
CA LEU A 44 -1.11 -13.92 1.11
C LEU A 44 -2.46 -13.29 0.80
N ALA A 45 -3.56 -13.93 1.21
CA ALA A 45 -4.90 -13.40 1.02
C ALA A 45 -5.12 -12.08 1.78
N ASN A 46 -4.59 -11.98 3.00
CA ASN A 46 -4.62 -10.75 3.79
C ASN A 46 -3.81 -9.64 3.14
N ALA A 47 -2.57 -9.93 2.72
CA ALA A 47 -1.71 -8.97 2.03
C ALA A 47 -2.34 -8.45 0.73
N LYS A 48 -2.99 -9.31 -0.05
CA LYS A 48 -3.75 -8.91 -1.25
C LYS A 48 -4.89 -7.95 -0.90
N ARG A 49 -5.66 -8.23 0.14
CA ARG A 49 -6.77 -7.36 0.61
C ARG A 49 -6.27 -6.00 1.06
N GLU A 50 -5.19 -5.97 1.83
CA GLU A 50 -4.56 -4.72 2.27
C GLU A 50 -4.03 -3.90 1.08
N LEU A 51 -3.38 -4.55 0.12
CA LEU A 51 -2.90 -3.89 -1.08
C LEU A 51 -4.04 -3.23 -1.87
N VAL A 52 -5.14 -3.95 -2.10
CA VAL A 52 -6.33 -3.39 -2.77
C VAL A 52 -6.88 -2.18 -2.01
N SER A 53 -6.97 -2.26 -0.67
CA SER A 53 -7.41 -1.13 0.16
C SER A 53 -6.51 0.09 0.02
N ILE A 54 -5.18 -0.11 0.02
CA ILE A 54 -4.20 0.97 -0.16
C ILE A 54 -4.31 1.57 -1.58
N MET A 55 -4.47 0.74 -2.59
CA MET A 55 -4.65 1.19 -3.98
C MET A 55 -5.92 2.05 -4.14
N ALA A 56 -7.04 1.60 -3.57
CA ALA A 56 -8.29 2.35 -3.61
C ALA A 56 -8.14 3.72 -2.91
N LYS A 57 -7.52 3.75 -1.74
CA LYS A 57 -7.26 5.00 -1.01
C LYS A 57 -6.30 5.93 -1.79
N HIS A 58 -5.31 5.38 -2.45
CA HIS A 58 -4.39 6.15 -3.30
C HIS A 58 -5.12 6.76 -4.49
N LYS A 59 -5.97 5.98 -5.17
CA LYS A 59 -6.78 6.48 -6.28
C LYS A 59 -7.69 7.61 -5.82
N LEU A 60 -8.43 7.43 -4.73
CA LEU A 60 -9.31 8.46 -4.19
C LEU A 60 -8.56 9.76 -3.85
N ALA A 61 -7.35 9.65 -3.29
CA ALA A 61 -6.52 10.83 -3.02
C ALA A 61 -6.03 11.51 -4.32
N ALA A 62 -5.72 10.73 -5.36
CA ALA A 62 -5.34 11.29 -6.66
C ALA A 62 -6.52 12.02 -7.34
N ASP A 63 -7.72 11.44 -7.28
CA ASP A 63 -8.93 12.05 -7.84
C ASP A 63 -9.23 13.39 -7.14
N ARG A 64 -9.11 13.45 -5.80
CA ARG A 64 -9.25 14.71 -5.03
C ARG A 64 -8.23 15.78 -5.42
N VAL A 65 -6.98 15.41 -5.67
CA VAL A 65 -5.97 16.36 -6.15
C VAL A 65 -6.40 16.93 -7.50
N GLY A 66 -6.89 16.07 -8.41
CA GLY A 66 -7.38 16.50 -9.71
C GLY A 66 -8.58 17.48 -9.62
N GLU A 67 -9.51 17.23 -8.70
CA GLU A 67 -10.65 18.13 -8.44
C GLU A 67 -10.19 19.50 -7.93
N TYR A 68 -9.21 19.54 -6.99
CA TYR A 68 -8.66 20.81 -6.51
C TYR A 68 -7.87 21.54 -7.60
N ASP A 69 -7.12 20.82 -8.44
CA ASP A 69 -6.40 21.43 -9.56
C ASP A 69 -7.38 22.09 -10.56
N ALA A 70 -8.50 21.43 -10.84
CA ALA A 70 -9.53 21.99 -11.71
C ALA A 70 -10.18 23.26 -11.10
N LYS A 71 -10.51 23.23 -9.79
CA LYS A 71 -11.05 24.40 -9.09
C LYS A 71 -10.08 25.57 -9.05
N ILE A 72 -8.80 25.31 -8.77
CA ILE A 72 -7.76 26.34 -8.75
C ILE A 72 -7.65 27.01 -10.11
N LYS A 73 -7.61 26.26 -11.20
CA LYS A 73 -7.58 26.80 -12.56
C LYS A 73 -8.80 27.64 -12.89
N ASP A 74 -10.00 27.20 -12.47
CA ASP A 74 -11.24 27.97 -12.66
C ASP A 74 -11.17 29.29 -11.88
N LEU A 75 -10.73 29.29 -10.63
CA LEU A 75 -10.57 30.50 -9.83
C LEU A 75 -9.49 31.43 -10.41
N GLU A 76 -8.36 30.92 -10.88
CA GLU A 76 -7.33 31.70 -11.57
C GLU A 76 -7.89 32.37 -12.81
N SER A 77 -8.68 31.67 -13.64
CA SER A 77 -9.33 32.20 -14.81
C SER A 77 -10.32 33.33 -14.47
N LYS A 78 -11.11 33.15 -13.41
CA LYS A 78 -12.06 34.14 -12.90
C LYS A 78 -11.36 35.40 -12.36
N ALA A 79 -10.23 35.19 -11.61
CA ALA A 79 -9.43 36.29 -11.13
C ALA A 79 -8.86 37.13 -12.27
N MET A 80 -8.31 36.48 -13.30
CA MET A 80 -7.80 37.16 -14.48
C MET A 80 -8.88 37.97 -15.22
N ALA A 81 -10.07 37.38 -15.39
CA ALA A 81 -11.19 38.04 -16.00
C ALA A 81 -11.67 39.27 -15.18
N ALA A 82 -11.71 39.17 -13.86
CA ALA A 82 -12.07 40.27 -12.97
C ALA A 82 -11.06 41.44 -13.06
N ILE A 83 -9.75 41.11 -13.06
CA ILE A 83 -8.68 42.13 -13.22
C ILE A 83 -8.79 42.83 -14.58
N GLN A 84 -9.01 42.07 -15.66
CA GLN A 84 -9.17 42.66 -17.01
C GLN A 84 -10.42 43.56 -17.12
N ALA A 85 -11.46 43.28 -16.35
CA ALA A 85 -12.68 44.09 -16.28
C ALA A 85 -12.56 45.26 -15.28
N ASN A 86 -11.40 45.51 -14.67
CA ASN A 86 -11.16 46.49 -13.60
C ASN A 86 -12.14 46.36 -12.43
N ARG A 87 -12.54 45.12 -12.09
CA ARG A 87 -13.42 44.78 -10.97
C ARG A 87 -12.61 44.23 -9.82
N GLU A 88 -11.96 45.12 -9.04
CA GLU A 88 -11.13 44.79 -7.91
C GLU A 88 -11.90 44.05 -6.79
N ASP A 89 -13.18 44.41 -6.60
CA ASP A 89 -14.10 43.77 -5.67
C ASP A 89 -14.26 42.27 -5.93
N LEU A 90 -14.47 41.89 -7.19
CA LEU A 90 -14.59 40.50 -7.61
C LEU A 90 -13.25 39.76 -7.58
N ALA A 91 -12.17 40.44 -7.92
CA ALA A 91 -10.82 39.84 -7.82
C ALA A 91 -10.43 39.48 -6.37
N LEU A 92 -10.82 40.33 -5.41
CA LEU A 92 -10.61 40.07 -3.98
C LEU A 92 -11.41 38.87 -3.49
N GLU A 93 -12.70 38.80 -3.87
CA GLU A 93 -13.58 37.68 -3.51
C GLU A 93 -13.03 36.34 -4.04
N VAL A 94 -12.58 36.32 -5.29
CA VAL A 94 -11.93 35.13 -5.88
C VAL A 94 -10.63 34.76 -5.13
N ALA A 95 -9.82 35.76 -4.73
CA ALA A 95 -8.59 35.53 -3.98
C ALA A 95 -8.88 34.90 -2.61
N GLU A 96 -9.93 35.33 -1.93
CA GLU A 96 -10.35 34.74 -0.64
C GLU A 96 -10.78 33.26 -0.79
N ALA A 97 -11.44 32.90 -1.89
CA ALA A 97 -11.83 31.53 -2.20
C ALA A 97 -10.63 30.65 -2.61
N PHE A 98 -9.59 31.24 -3.19
CA PHE A 98 -8.44 30.54 -3.71
C PHE A 98 -7.54 29.90 -2.62
N TYR A 99 -7.33 30.62 -1.51
CA TYR A 99 -6.42 30.15 -0.44
C TYR A 99 -6.88 28.86 0.27
N PRO A 100 -8.17 28.68 0.61
CA PRO A 100 -8.65 27.43 1.20
C PRO A 100 -8.44 26.23 0.27
N ASP A 101 -8.69 26.38 -1.01
CA ASP A 101 -8.55 25.32 -2.00
C ASP A 101 -7.09 24.95 -2.24
N GLN A 102 -6.17 25.89 -2.26
CA GLN A 102 -4.74 25.62 -2.29
C GLN A 102 -4.27 24.83 -1.05
N ARG A 103 -4.76 25.19 0.13
CA ARG A 103 -4.43 24.46 1.38
C ARG A 103 -4.98 23.03 1.33
N ALA A 104 -6.21 22.87 0.83
CA ALA A 104 -6.84 21.57 0.67
C ALA A 104 -6.09 20.69 -0.33
N ARG A 105 -5.67 21.27 -1.46
CA ARG A 105 -4.81 20.59 -2.46
C ARG A 105 -3.50 20.11 -1.84
N ARG A 106 -2.77 20.96 -1.12
CA ARG A 106 -1.51 20.60 -0.48
C ARG A 106 -1.68 19.44 0.54
N ARG A 107 -2.78 19.44 1.30
CA ARG A 107 -3.11 18.34 2.21
C ARG A 107 -3.39 17.05 1.45
N ALA A 108 -4.19 17.09 0.40
CA ALA A 108 -4.50 15.92 -0.42
C ALA A 108 -3.24 15.36 -1.12
N GLU A 109 -2.33 16.21 -1.55
CA GLU A 109 -1.07 15.82 -2.16
C GLU A 109 -0.11 15.17 -1.14
N ALA A 110 -0.03 15.72 0.07
CA ALA A 110 0.71 15.13 1.17
C ALA A 110 0.17 13.74 1.54
N ASP A 111 -1.14 13.60 1.65
CA ASP A 111 -1.80 12.31 1.90
C ASP A 111 -1.52 11.29 0.79
N ARG A 112 -1.55 11.73 -0.47
CA ARG A 112 -1.20 10.89 -1.63
C ARG A 112 0.24 10.39 -1.52
N ARG A 113 1.20 11.27 -1.17
CA ARG A 113 2.62 10.94 -1.02
C ARG A 113 2.86 9.94 0.10
N ILE A 114 2.26 10.15 1.28
CA ILE A 114 2.36 9.22 2.42
C ILE A 114 1.83 7.84 2.05
N ARG A 115 0.70 7.77 1.37
CA ARG A 115 0.09 6.50 0.93
C ARG A 115 0.93 5.78 -0.12
N TRP A 116 1.60 6.52 -1.00
CA TRP A 116 2.53 5.96 -1.98
C TRP A 116 3.75 5.34 -1.29
N VAL A 117 4.37 6.02 -0.33
CA VAL A 117 5.50 5.50 0.46
C VAL A 117 5.11 4.23 1.21
N ARG A 118 3.96 4.21 1.87
CA ARG A 118 3.46 3.01 2.55
C ARG A 118 3.28 1.82 1.60
N ARG A 119 2.83 2.08 0.38
CA ARG A 119 2.70 1.03 -0.66
C ARG A 119 4.05 0.47 -1.06
N GLN A 120 5.07 1.31 -1.24
CA GLN A 120 6.43 0.87 -1.58
C GLN A 120 7.03 0.00 -0.46
N HIS A 121 6.88 0.41 0.79
CA HIS A 121 7.33 -0.38 1.93
C HIS A 121 6.62 -1.74 2.04
N ALA A 122 5.31 -1.79 1.83
CA ALA A 122 4.55 -3.03 1.83
C ALA A 122 5.00 -4.00 0.72
N GLN A 123 5.39 -3.50 -0.44
CA GLN A 123 5.92 -4.32 -1.55
C GLN A 123 7.38 -4.74 -1.33
N GLY A 124 8.21 -3.89 -0.70
CA GLY A 124 9.63 -4.16 -0.44
C GLY A 124 9.87 -5.31 0.55
N HIS A 125 8.99 -5.47 1.54
CA HIS A 125 9.10 -6.57 2.52
C HIS A 125 8.86 -7.97 1.92
N HIS A 126 8.22 -8.07 0.75
CA HIS A 126 8.02 -9.36 0.08
C HIS A 126 9.18 -9.77 -0.82
N GLN A 127 10.04 -8.85 -1.24
CA GLN A 127 11.20 -9.17 -2.09
C GLN A 127 12.49 -9.46 -1.31
N GLY A 128 12.54 -9.15 -0.02
CA GLY A 128 13.74 -9.27 0.83
C GLY A 128 13.92 -10.64 1.51
N ARG A 129 12.97 -11.56 1.41
CA ARG A 129 13.16 -12.94 1.88
C ARG A 129 13.56 -13.82 0.71
N LYS A 130 14.82 -13.71 0.28
CA LYS A 130 15.49 -14.84 -0.38
C LYS A 130 15.72 -15.89 0.71
N PRO A 131 15.28 -17.12 0.52
CA PRO A 131 15.74 -18.22 1.35
C PRO A 131 17.20 -18.49 0.98
N ASP A 132 18.09 -18.28 1.93
CA ASP A 132 19.43 -18.88 1.91
C ASP A 132 19.33 -20.36 2.25
#